data_828679aa195a87f2b07cb4f00dc9519e
#
_entry.id   828679aa195a87f2b07cb4f00dc9519e
#
_cell.length_a   1.000
_cell.length_b   1.000
_cell.length_c   1.000
_cell.angle_alpha   90.00
_cell.angle_beta   90.00
_cell.angle_gamma   90.00
#
_symmetry.space_group_name_H-M   'P 1'
#
loop_
_entity.id
_entity.type
_entity.pdbx_description
1 polymer ?
#
loop_
_entity_poly.entity_id
_entity_poly.type
_entity_poly.pdbx_seq_one_letter_code
_entity_poly.pdbx_strand_id
1 'polypeptide(L)' 'MTGIVKSFDAISGKGFITPSDGRKDVLLHISALYSCESESPKPGDRVEFCRMNGLKGPVAANIYLS' A
#
# COMPACT_ATOMS: atom_id res chain seq x y z
N MET A 1 -11.06 1.05 0.30
CA MET A 1 -10.66 -0.30 -0.19
C MET A 1 -9.64 -0.89 0.76
N THR A 2 -9.75 -2.14 1.02
CA THR A 2 -8.81 -2.84 1.89
C THR A 2 -7.93 -3.78 1.07
N GLY A 3 -6.80 -4.14 1.62
CA GLY A 3 -5.89 -5.09 1.02
C GLY A 3 -4.85 -5.56 2.01
N ILE A 4 -3.97 -6.43 1.54
CA ILE A 4 -2.89 -6.98 2.34
C ILE A 4 -1.57 -6.59 1.70
N VAL A 5 -0.65 -6.11 2.50
CA VAL A 5 0.69 -5.78 2.00
C VAL A 5 1.36 -7.07 1.52
N LYS A 6 1.73 -7.07 0.25
CA LYS A 6 2.41 -8.22 -0.35
C LYS A 6 3.91 -8.14 -0.08
N SER A 7 4.48 -6.96 -0.24
CA SER A 7 5.89 -6.73 0.00
C SER A 7 6.12 -5.25 0.25
N PHE A 8 7.23 -4.94 0.90
CA PHE A 8 7.61 -3.55 1.12
C PHE A 8 9.12 -3.45 1.28
N ASP A 9 9.71 -2.51 0.55
CA ASP A 9 11.14 -2.24 0.63
C ASP A 9 11.32 -0.92 1.38
N ALA A 10 11.83 -1.00 2.60
CA ALA A 10 12.02 0.18 3.44
C ALA A 10 13.09 1.12 2.89
N ILE A 11 14.02 0.60 2.12
CA ILE A 11 15.10 1.41 1.56
C ILE A 11 14.57 2.33 0.48
N SER A 12 13.80 1.80 -0.46
CA SER A 12 13.21 2.60 -1.53
C SER A 12 11.89 3.25 -1.13
N GLY A 13 11.27 2.77 -0.05
CA GLY A 13 9.96 3.25 0.37
C GLY A 13 8.82 2.78 -0.52
N LYS A 14 9.01 1.70 -1.25
CA LYS A 14 8.03 1.18 -2.20
C LYS A 14 7.65 -0.24 -1.87
N GLY A 15 6.41 -0.58 -2.17
CA GLY A 15 5.93 -1.93 -1.97
C GLY A 15 4.68 -2.18 -2.79
N PHE A 16 4.02 -3.30 -2.52
CA PHE A 16 2.81 -3.68 -3.22
C PHE A 16 1.76 -4.15 -2.24
N ILE A 17 0.52 -3.85 -2.57
CA ILE A 17 -0.65 -4.30 -1.82
C ILE A 17 -1.46 -5.20 -2.74
N THR A 18 -1.87 -6.36 -2.22
CA THR A 18 -2.81 -7.22 -2.90
C THR A 18 -4.21 -6.78 -2.48
N PRO A 19 -4.98 -6.17 -3.40
CA PRO A 19 -6.31 -5.67 -3.02
C PRO A 19 -7.27 -6.82 -2.76
N SER A 20 -8.22 -6.56 -1.86
CA SER A 20 -9.20 -7.58 -1.48
C SER A 20 -10.20 -7.91 -2.58
N ASP A 21 -10.28 -7.08 -3.61
CA ASP A 21 -11.18 -7.33 -4.74
C ASP A 21 -10.61 -8.27 -5.80
N GLY A 22 -9.41 -8.78 -5.58
CA GLY A 22 -8.79 -9.74 -6.50
C GLY A 22 -8.17 -9.13 -7.74
N ARG A 23 -8.13 -7.81 -7.84
CA ARG A 23 -7.52 -7.15 -8.98
C ARG A 23 -6.00 -7.13 -8.85
N LYS A 24 -5.34 -6.48 -9.82
CA LYS A 24 -3.88 -6.40 -9.84
C LYS A 24 -3.34 -5.72 -8.60
N ASP A 25 -2.13 -6.08 -8.23
CA ASP A 25 -1.44 -5.45 -7.12
C ASP A 25 -1.36 -3.95 -7.32
N VAL A 26 -1.46 -3.22 -6.20
CA VAL A 26 -1.45 -1.77 -6.20
C VAL A 26 -0.12 -1.32 -5.62
N LEU A 27 0.50 -0.32 -6.22
CA LEU A 27 1.76 0.21 -5.74
C LEU A 27 1.55 0.97 -4.43
N LEU A 28 2.34 0.61 -3.44
CA LEU A 28 2.39 1.28 -2.14
C LEU A 28 3.65 2.13 -2.07
N HIS A 29 3.48 3.41 -1.73
CA HIS A 29 4.63 4.28 -1.50
C HIS A 29 4.52 4.89 -0.11
N ILE A 30 5.66 5.00 0.57
CA ILE A 30 5.68 5.45 1.95
C ILE A 30 5.10 6.86 2.12
N SER A 31 5.22 7.69 1.09
CA SER A 31 4.68 9.05 1.14
C SER A 31 3.16 9.10 1.20
N ALA A 32 2.48 8.01 0.83
CA ALA A 32 1.03 7.93 0.88
C ALA A 32 0.52 7.36 2.20
N LEU A 33 1.41 6.99 3.09
CA LEU A 33 1.06 6.37 4.36
C LEU A 33 0.71 7.44 5.38
N TYR A 34 -0.50 7.36 5.91
CA TYR A 34 -0.98 8.35 6.88
C TYR A 34 -0.82 7.91 8.32
N SER A 35 -0.58 6.64 8.57
CA SER A 35 -0.29 6.18 9.90
C SER A 35 1.01 6.82 10.37
N CYS A 36 0.93 7.63 11.39
CA CYS A 36 2.09 8.37 11.88
C CYS A 36 3.00 7.55 12.78
N GLU A 37 2.74 6.28 12.89
CA GLU A 37 3.62 5.42 13.64
C GLU A 37 4.91 5.23 12.88
N SER A 38 5.98 5.08 13.60
CA SER A 38 7.29 4.96 13.01
C SER A 38 7.53 3.65 12.28
N GLU A 39 6.58 2.76 12.32
CA GLU A 39 6.74 1.44 11.73
C GLU A 39 6.37 1.44 10.26
N SER A 40 7.23 0.83 9.47
CA SER A 40 6.95 0.59 8.06
C SER A 40 5.94 -0.54 7.91
N PRO A 41 5.14 -0.53 6.83
CA PRO A 41 4.25 -1.66 6.56
C PRO A 41 5.07 -2.92 6.37
N LYS A 42 4.51 -4.04 6.77
CA LYS A 42 5.16 -5.34 6.66
C LYS A 42 4.31 -6.27 5.83
N PRO A 43 4.93 -7.23 5.13
CA PRO A 43 4.15 -8.23 4.40
C PRO A 43 3.15 -8.92 5.32
N GLY A 44 1.91 -9.02 4.85
CA GLY A 44 0.84 -9.60 5.63
C GLY A 44 -0.01 -8.61 6.40
N ASP A 45 0.43 -7.37 6.51
CA ASP A 45 -0.34 -6.34 7.20
C ASP A 45 -1.59 -5.98 6.40
N ARG A 46 -2.69 -5.77 7.10
CA ARG A 46 -3.91 -5.28 6.48
C ARG A 46 -3.88 -3.77 6.44
N VAL A 47 -4.26 -3.23 5.29
CA VAL A 47 -4.28 -1.78 5.09
C VAL A 47 -5.58 -1.37 4.45
N GLU A 48 -5.95 -0.11 4.68
CA GLU A 48 -7.05 0.53 3.98
C GLU A 48 -6.48 1.64 3.12
N PHE A 49 -6.94 1.76 1.90
CA PHE A 49 -6.38 2.71 0.95
C PHE A 49 -7.40 3.09 -0.12
N CYS A 50 -7.08 4.14 -0.87
CA CYS A 50 -7.82 4.51 -2.07
C CYS A 50 -7.00 4.15 -3.29
N ARG A 51 -7.60 3.44 -4.24
CA ARG A 51 -6.92 3.13 -5.50
C ARG A 51 -7.03 4.32 -6.44
N MET A 52 -5.91 4.69 -7.03
CA MET A 52 -5.85 5.74 -8.02
C MET A 52 -5.08 5.26 -9.23
N ASN A 53 -5.37 5.83 -10.38
CA ASN A 53 -4.65 5.49 -11.61
C ASN A 53 -3.40 6.34 -11.71
N GLY A 54 -2.24 5.69 -11.63
CA GLY A 54 -0.96 6.35 -11.86
C GLY A 54 -0.50 6.14 -13.29
N LEU A 55 0.59 6.79 -13.63
CA LEU A 55 1.16 6.68 -14.99
C LEU A 55 1.61 5.27 -15.31
N LYS A 56 2.04 4.53 -14.31
CA LYS A 56 2.56 3.16 -14.49
C LYS A 56 1.59 2.09 -14.02
N GLY A 57 0.37 2.47 -13.69
CA GLY A 57 -0.63 1.53 -13.20
C GLY A 57 -1.30 2.00 -11.92
N PRO A 58 -2.06 1.14 -11.27
CA PRO A 58 -2.76 1.53 -10.06
C PRO A 58 -1.80 1.81 -8.90
N VAL A 59 -2.08 2.86 -8.16
CA VAL A 59 -1.32 3.23 -6.97
C VAL A 59 -2.27 3.38 -5.78
N ALA A 60 -1.75 3.15 -4.60
CA ALA A 60 -2.51 3.34 -3.37
C ALA A 60 -2.28 4.75 -2.83
N ALA A 61 -3.36 5.41 -2.44
CA ALA A 61 -3.30 6.73 -1.84
C ALA A 61 -4.03 6.69 -0.50
N ASN A 62 -3.67 7.60 0.41
CA ASN A 62 -4.33 7.71 1.72
C ASN A 62 -4.34 6.37 2.45
N ILE A 63 -3.16 5.81 2.65
CA ILE A 63 -3.02 4.48 3.21
C ILE A 63 -3.03 4.54 4.73
N TYR A 64 -3.86 3.70 5.33
CA TYR A 64 -3.94 3.55 6.78
C TYR A 64 -3.68 2.10 7.14
N LEU A 65 -2.81 1.89 8.11
CA LEU A 65 -2.63 0.57 8.69
C LEU A 65 -3.81 0.27 9.59
N SER A 66 -4.36 -0.90 9.45
CA SER A 66 -5.50 -1.28 10.28
C SER A 66 -5.13 -2.34 11.31
#